data_b9c6c92a756ec93cbe36ccf98ccc0a5a
#
_entry.id   b9c6c92a756ec93cbe36ccf98ccc0a5a
#
_cell.length_a   1.000
_cell.length_b   1.000
_cell.length_c   1.000
_cell.angle_alpha   90.00
_cell.angle_beta   90.00
_cell.angle_gamma   90.00
#
_symmetry.space_group_name_H-M   'P 1'
#
loop_
_entity.id
_entity.type
_entity.pdbx_description
1 polymer ?
#
loop_
_entity_poly.entity_id
_entity_poly.type
_entity_poly.pdbx_seq_one_letter_code
_entity_poly.pdbx_strand_id
1 'polypeptide(L)'
;MARQQVTLAQKASSRADYDSAEATVKQTQAQIAQLDAQIAEAEVAIETARVNLAYTRITAPIDGTVLSIVTQQGQTVNAVQSAPTIVVLGQVETMTVRVEISEADVVKVKPGQNVYFTILGDPDRRFHATLGSIEPAPESIKTDSSFSSTSTTTSSSSSSSSTTSSAIYYNGVFNVANPDGQLMTYMTAEVHILLGEARKVPTIPSSALGNVNPDGSYTVRLLNGASALEKRNVRIGLNNKIRAEVKSGLSEGERVVISTPEEAQKQTVMPPPASSGGP
;
A
#
# COMPACT_ATOMS: atom_id res chain seq x y z
N MET A 1 -47.82 -24.86 49.10
CA MET A 1 -46.92 -24.26 50.11
C MET A 1 -47.67 -23.26 51.02
N ALA A 2 -48.15 -22.13 50.49
CA ALA A 2 -48.75 -21.09 51.33
C ALA A 2 -49.90 -21.61 52.25
N ARG A 3 -50.79 -22.46 51.73
CA ARG A 3 -51.89 -23.04 52.45
C ARG A 3 -51.44 -23.98 53.62
N GLN A 4 -50.39 -24.76 53.39
CA GLN A 4 -49.78 -25.66 54.35
C GLN A 4 -48.99 -24.92 55.46
N GLN A 5 -48.38 -23.80 55.13
CA GLN A 5 -47.72 -22.94 56.09
C GLN A 5 -48.75 -22.37 57.10
N VAL A 6 -49.92 -21.96 56.61
CA VAL A 6 -51.02 -21.45 57.50
C VAL A 6 -51.58 -22.56 58.37
N THR A 7 -51.80 -23.76 57.86
CA THR A 7 -52.29 -24.90 58.63
C THR A 7 -51.25 -25.41 59.63
N LEU A 8 -49.97 -25.35 59.35
CA LEU A 8 -48.91 -25.68 60.30
C LEU A 8 -48.83 -24.66 61.45
N ALA A 9 -49.01 -23.38 61.17
CA ALA A 9 -49.06 -22.32 62.16
C ALA A 9 -50.26 -22.47 63.07
N GLN A 10 -51.35 -23.07 62.57
CA GLN A 10 -52.60 -23.37 63.38
C GLN A 10 -52.55 -24.73 64.08
N LYS A 11 -51.40 -25.46 64.00
CA LYS A 11 -51.24 -26.83 64.55
C LYS A 11 -52.23 -27.85 63.97
N ALA A 12 -52.79 -27.63 62.79
CA ALA A 12 -53.78 -28.48 62.14
C ALA A 12 -53.17 -29.51 61.17
N SER A 13 -51.83 -29.51 60.91
CA SER A 13 -51.13 -30.50 60.13
C SER A 13 -49.83 -30.98 60.78
N SER A 14 -49.43 -32.22 60.47
CA SER A 14 -48.16 -32.80 60.95
C SER A 14 -46.95 -32.10 60.29
N ARG A 15 -45.88 -31.95 61.03
CA ARG A 15 -44.59 -31.42 60.49
C ARG A 15 -44.10 -32.27 59.37
N ALA A 16 -44.33 -33.58 59.43
CA ALA A 16 -43.94 -34.53 58.32
C ALA A 16 -44.71 -34.27 57.04
N ASP A 17 -45.95 -33.84 57.07
CA ASP A 17 -46.72 -33.48 55.86
C ASP A 17 -46.23 -32.21 55.24
N TYR A 18 -45.78 -31.23 56.03
CA TYR A 18 -45.12 -30.01 55.49
C TYR A 18 -43.82 -30.31 54.86
N ASP A 19 -42.93 -31.11 55.48
CA ASP A 19 -41.63 -31.46 54.98
C ASP A 19 -41.75 -32.29 53.67
N SER A 20 -42.75 -33.19 53.58
CA SER A 20 -43.01 -33.93 52.35
C SER A 20 -43.51 -33.06 51.21
N ALA A 21 -44.35 -32.08 51.49
CA ALA A 21 -44.80 -31.12 50.47
C ALA A 21 -43.69 -30.16 50.04
N GLU A 22 -42.81 -29.75 50.99
CA GLU A 22 -41.61 -28.95 50.61
C GLU A 22 -40.66 -29.74 49.69
N ALA A 23 -40.42 -31.02 50.07
CA ALA A 23 -39.60 -31.88 49.23
C ALA A 23 -40.16 -32.04 47.76
N THR A 24 -41.52 -32.25 47.70
CA THR A 24 -42.20 -32.35 46.38
C THR A 24 -42.07 -31.07 45.56
N VAL A 25 -42.19 -29.90 46.17
CA VAL A 25 -42.03 -28.61 45.47
C VAL A 25 -40.59 -28.43 45.03
N LYS A 26 -39.60 -28.72 45.87
CA LYS A 26 -38.19 -28.68 45.48
C LYS A 26 -37.87 -29.65 44.34
N GLN A 27 -38.44 -30.84 44.38
CA GLN A 27 -38.30 -31.86 43.32
C GLN A 27 -38.90 -31.36 41.99
N THR A 28 -40.10 -30.80 42.02
CA THR A 28 -40.72 -30.26 40.78
C THR A 28 -39.99 -29.01 40.26
N GLN A 29 -39.48 -28.18 41.14
CA GLN A 29 -38.60 -27.06 40.74
C GLN A 29 -37.32 -27.54 40.08
N ALA A 30 -36.69 -28.58 40.63
CA ALA A 30 -35.50 -29.17 40.01
C ALA A 30 -35.81 -29.81 38.64
N GLN A 31 -36.99 -30.44 38.50
CA GLN A 31 -37.46 -30.97 37.22
C GLN A 31 -37.69 -29.86 36.18
N ILE A 32 -38.29 -28.75 36.60
CA ILE A 32 -38.46 -27.58 35.71
C ILE A 32 -37.10 -27.06 35.27
N ALA A 33 -36.16 -26.84 36.20
CA ALA A 33 -34.80 -26.40 35.83
C ALA A 33 -34.08 -27.38 34.92
N GLN A 34 -34.28 -28.68 35.09
CA GLN A 34 -33.74 -29.69 34.18
C GLN A 34 -34.35 -29.58 32.77
N LEU A 35 -35.66 -29.40 32.67
CA LEU A 35 -36.34 -29.22 31.37
C LEU A 35 -35.94 -27.92 30.70
N ASP A 36 -35.78 -26.85 31.46
CA ASP A 36 -35.27 -25.57 30.93
C ASP A 36 -33.84 -25.72 30.36
N ALA A 37 -32.97 -26.47 31.05
CA ALA A 37 -31.62 -26.78 30.53
C ALA A 37 -31.66 -27.63 29.27
N GLN A 38 -32.58 -28.59 29.16
CA GLN A 38 -32.77 -29.40 27.95
C GLN A 38 -33.30 -28.56 26.78
N ILE A 39 -34.18 -27.60 27.03
CA ILE A 39 -34.63 -26.66 26.02
C ILE A 39 -33.47 -25.82 25.50
N ALA A 40 -32.66 -25.28 26.41
CA ALA A 40 -31.48 -24.49 26.01
C ALA A 40 -30.47 -25.33 25.21
N GLU A 41 -30.23 -26.59 25.55
CA GLU A 41 -29.39 -27.51 24.78
C GLU A 41 -29.96 -27.76 23.37
N ALA A 42 -31.28 -27.99 23.28
CA ALA A 42 -31.92 -28.17 21.97
C ALA A 42 -31.87 -26.91 21.10
N GLU A 43 -32.02 -25.73 21.69
CA GLU A 43 -31.87 -24.46 21.00
C GLU A 43 -30.46 -24.28 20.43
N VAL A 44 -29.42 -24.58 21.18
CA VAL A 44 -28.01 -24.56 20.72
C VAL A 44 -27.81 -25.58 19.59
N ALA A 45 -28.40 -26.77 19.69
CA ALA A 45 -28.32 -27.78 18.63
C ALA A 45 -28.97 -27.30 17.30
N ILE A 46 -30.15 -26.65 17.42
CA ILE A 46 -30.83 -26.05 16.26
C ILE A 46 -29.98 -24.93 15.64
N GLU A 47 -29.40 -24.06 16.45
CA GLU A 47 -28.55 -22.96 15.94
C GLU A 47 -27.31 -23.51 15.26
N THR A 48 -26.66 -24.52 15.84
CA THR A 48 -25.53 -25.22 15.21
C THR A 48 -25.92 -25.83 13.85
N ALA A 49 -27.08 -26.47 13.77
CA ALA A 49 -27.56 -27.02 12.52
C ALA A 49 -27.86 -25.93 11.46
N ARG A 50 -28.40 -24.77 11.89
CA ARG A 50 -28.62 -23.61 11.00
C ARG A 50 -27.33 -23.05 10.48
N VAL A 51 -26.31 -22.88 11.33
CA VAL A 51 -24.99 -22.40 10.91
C VAL A 51 -24.36 -23.37 9.90
N ASN A 52 -24.43 -24.68 10.16
CA ASN A 52 -23.94 -25.69 9.23
C ASN A 52 -24.68 -25.66 7.88
N LEU A 53 -25.99 -25.43 7.90
CA LEU A 53 -26.77 -25.25 6.68
C LEU A 53 -26.36 -23.95 5.95
N ALA A 54 -26.08 -22.88 6.67
CA ALA A 54 -25.64 -21.62 6.07
C ALA A 54 -24.29 -21.79 5.33
N TYR A 55 -23.37 -22.60 5.83
CA TYR A 55 -22.10 -22.91 5.15
C TYR A 55 -22.26 -23.66 3.83
N THR A 56 -23.41 -24.29 3.58
CA THR A 56 -23.65 -24.92 2.28
C THR A 56 -23.98 -23.90 1.18
N ARG A 57 -24.32 -22.67 1.55
CA ARG A 57 -24.63 -21.59 0.63
C ARG A 57 -23.54 -20.52 0.73
N ILE A 58 -22.65 -20.52 -0.25
CA ILE A 58 -21.57 -19.55 -0.34
C ILE A 58 -22.09 -18.30 -1.04
N THR A 59 -22.06 -17.18 -0.36
CA THR A 59 -22.48 -15.87 -0.88
C THR A 59 -21.30 -14.91 -0.97
N ALA A 60 -21.36 -13.95 -1.90
CA ALA A 60 -20.36 -12.91 -2.02
C ALA A 60 -20.39 -11.98 -0.80
N PRO A 61 -19.26 -11.65 -0.18
CA PRO A 61 -19.20 -10.73 0.95
C PRO A 61 -19.32 -9.26 0.56
N ILE A 62 -19.09 -8.93 -0.72
CA ILE A 62 -19.14 -7.58 -1.27
C ILE A 62 -19.84 -7.59 -2.63
N ASP A 63 -20.40 -6.44 -3.00
CA ASP A 63 -20.89 -6.21 -4.35
C ASP A 63 -19.70 -5.93 -5.28
N GLY A 64 -19.71 -6.48 -6.49
CA GLY A 64 -18.61 -6.32 -7.42
C GLY A 64 -18.75 -7.20 -8.66
N THR A 65 -17.74 -7.14 -9.50
CA THR A 65 -17.65 -7.94 -10.72
C THR A 65 -16.83 -9.19 -10.48
N VAL A 66 -17.25 -10.32 -11.04
CA VAL A 66 -16.49 -11.57 -11.03
C VAL A 66 -15.30 -11.42 -11.97
N LEU A 67 -14.09 -11.42 -11.41
CA LEU A 67 -12.85 -11.31 -12.17
C LEU A 67 -12.38 -12.68 -12.69
N SER A 68 -12.52 -13.72 -11.87
CA SER A 68 -12.13 -15.08 -12.23
C SER A 68 -12.91 -16.11 -11.43
N ILE A 69 -13.27 -17.20 -12.08
CA ILE A 69 -13.83 -18.39 -11.45
C ILE A 69 -12.71 -19.41 -11.33
N VAL A 70 -12.27 -19.67 -10.10
CA VAL A 70 -11.15 -20.58 -9.81
C VAL A 70 -11.64 -22.02 -9.72
N THR A 71 -12.78 -22.24 -9.05
CA THR A 71 -13.37 -23.57 -8.84
C THR A 71 -14.58 -23.74 -9.76
N GLN A 72 -14.56 -24.76 -10.59
CA GLN A 72 -15.66 -25.06 -11.54
C GLN A 72 -16.71 -25.97 -10.91
N GLN A 73 -17.90 -25.96 -11.49
CA GLN A 73 -18.99 -26.85 -11.10
C GLN A 73 -18.57 -28.31 -11.24
N GLY A 74 -18.87 -29.12 -10.22
CA GLY A 74 -18.49 -30.53 -10.15
C GLY A 74 -17.13 -30.79 -9.54
N GLN A 75 -16.35 -29.77 -9.22
CA GLN A 75 -15.07 -29.94 -8.54
C GLN A 75 -15.28 -30.05 -7.03
N THR A 76 -14.67 -31.05 -6.43
CA THR A 76 -14.69 -31.24 -4.97
C THR A 76 -13.75 -30.23 -4.31
N VAL A 77 -14.27 -29.51 -3.33
CA VAL A 77 -13.55 -28.50 -2.56
C VAL A 77 -13.33 -29.02 -1.15
N ASN A 78 -12.07 -29.14 -0.73
CA ASN A 78 -11.73 -29.57 0.62
C ASN A 78 -11.33 -28.37 1.47
N ALA A 79 -12.18 -28.01 2.41
CA ALA A 79 -11.97 -26.88 3.32
C ALA A 79 -11.19 -27.25 4.61
N VAL A 80 -10.84 -28.53 4.80
CA VAL A 80 -10.22 -29.02 6.05
C VAL A 80 -8.77 -28.58 6.18
N GLN A 81 -8.03 -28.50 5.07
CA GLN A 81 -6.59 -28.19 5.08
C GLN A 81 -6.28 -26.73 4.74
N SER A 82 -7.09 -26.09 3.91
CA SER A 82 -6.93 -24.70 3.52
C SER A 82 -8.26 -24.14 3.03
N ALA A 83 -8.50 -22.83 3.22
CA ALA A 83 -9.66 -22.18 2.65
C ALA A 83 -9.51 -22.09 1.12
N PRO A 84 -10.28 -22.85 0.32
CA PRO A 84 -10.15 -22.82 -1.12
C PRO A 84 -10.75 -21.54 -1.70
N THR A 85 -10.09 -20.97 -2.69
CA THR A 85 -10.63 -19.85 -3.46
C THR A 85 -11.62 -20.37 -4.48
N ILE A 86 -12.86 -19.91 -4.42
CA ILE A 86 -13.91 -20.31 -5.36
C ILE A 86 -14.01 -19.31 -6.50
N VAL A 87 -14.14 -18.01 -6.17
CA VAL A 87 -14.29 -16.92 -7.12
C VAL A 87 -13.46 -15.74 -6.63
N VAL A 88 -12.86 -15.01 -7.56
CA VAL A 88 -12.21 -13.73 -7.29
C VAL A 88 -13.18 -12.62 -7.68
N LEU A 89 -13.52 -11.77 -6.74
CA LEU A 89 -14.40 -10.61 -6.90
C LEU A 89 -13.61 -9.32 -6.76
N GLY A 90 -13.98 -8.29 -7.50
CA GLY A 90 -13.38 -6.98 -7.37
C GLY A 90 -14.32 -5.87 -7.81
N GLN A 91 -14.09 -4.68 -7.25
CA GLN A 91 -14.76 -3.45 -7.69
C GLN A 91 -13.90 -2.81 -8.78
N VAL A 92 -14.37 -2.86 -10.02
CA VAL A 92 -13.61 -2.38 -11.18
C VAL A 92 -13.88 -0.90 -11.51
N GLU A 93 -14.80 -0.27 -10.82
CA GLU A 93 -15.13 1.16 -10.99
C GLU A 93 -14.01 2.08 -10.50
N THR A 94 -13.29 1.63 -9.47
CA THR A 94 -12.13 2.34 -8.93
C THR A 94 -10.94 1.40 -8.91
N MET A 95 -9.91 1.75 -9.68
CA MET A 95 -8.68 0.97 -9.78
C MET A 95 -7.61 1.55 -8.87
N THR A 96 -6.95 0.68 -8.12
CA THR A 96 -5.79 1.06 -7.31
C THR A 96 -4.52 0.78 -8.10
N VAL A 97 -3.75 1.83 -8.36
CA VAL A 97 -2.44 1.73 -9.01
C VAL A 97 -1.36 1.67 -7.94
N ARG A 98 -0.51 0.66 -8.02
CA ARG A 98 0.73 0.56 -7.23
C ARG A 98 1.91 0.90 -8.10
N VAL A 99 2.73 1.83 -7.65
CA VAL A 99 3.95 2.24 -8.32
C VAL A 99 5.16 1.93 -7.45
N GLU A 100 6.13 1.25 -8.05
CA GLU A 100 7.40 0.96 -7.40
C GLU A 100 8.33 2.16 -7.54
N ILE A 101 8.72 2.74 -6.42
CA ILE A 101 9.58 3.91 -6.34
C ILE A 101 10.92 3.47 -5.76
N SER A 102 12.01 3.79 -6.46
CA SER A 102 13.36 3.51 -5.98
C SER A 102 13.64 4.22 -4.64
N GLU A 103 14.41 3.59 -3.76
CA GLU A 103 14.88 4.18 -2.50
C GLU A 103 15.55 5.55 -2.71
N ALA A 104 16.29 5.73 -3.80
CA ALA A 104 16.97 7.00 -4.10
C ALA A 104 15.99 8.15 -4.41
N ASP A 105 14.78 7.84 -4.88
CA ASP A 105 13.80 8.83 -5.29
C ASP A 105 12.64 9.00 -4.31
N VAL A 106 12.36 8.02 -3.46
CA VAL A 106 11.24 8.06 -2.50
C VAL A 106 11.33 9.27 -1.57
N VAL A 107 12.54 9.71 -1.21
CA VAL A 107 12.78 10.89 -0.35
C VAL A 107 12.26 12.19 -0.98
N LYS A 108 12.20 12.25 -2.31
CA LYS A 108 11.74 13.42 -3.08
C LYS A 108 10.23 13.42 -3.31
N VAL A 109 9.61 12.26 -3.16
CA VAL A 109 8.20 12.05 -3.43
C VAL A 109 7.38 12.30 -2.16
N LYS A 110 6.27 13.01 -2.31
CA LYS A 110 5.37 13.32 -1.19
C LYS A 110 3.93 12.95 -1.56
N PRO A 111 3.13 12.48 -0.62
CA PRO A 111 1.70 12.32 -0.82
C PRO A 111 1.05 13.63 -1.31
N GLY A 112 0.05 13.52 -2.18
CA GLY A 112 -0.64 14.67 -2.76
C GLY A 112 0.00 15.25 -4.01
N GLN A 113 1.14 14.74 -4.47
CA GLN A 113 1.74 15.16 -5.75
C GLN A 113 0.90 14.68 -6.94
N ASN A 114 0.88 15.51 -7.98
CA ASN A 114 0.24 15.14 -9.24
C ASN A 114 1.04 14.04 -9.93
N VAL A 115 0.34 13.03 -10.40
CA VAL A 115 0.90 11.95 -11.19
C VAL A 115 0.11 11.80 -12.48
N TYR A 116 0.78 11.40 -13.54
CA TYR A 116 0.11 10.89 -14.72
C TYR A 116 0.72 9.55 -15.10
N PHE A 117 -0.08 8.70 -15.69
CA PHE A 117 0.38 7.39 -16.12
C PHE A 117 -0.21 7.03 -17.49
N THR A 118 0.49 6.18 -18.18
CA THR A 118 0.05 5.55 -19.42
C THR A 118 0.06 4.05 -19.24
N ILE A 119 -0.84 3.36 -19.92
CA ILE A 119 -0.86 1.90 -19.95
C ILE A 119 -0.05 1.40 -21.14
N LEU A 120 0.58 0.25 -21.01
CA LEU A 120 1.43 -0.31 -22.07
C LEU A 120 0.66 -0.53 -23.37
N GLY A 121 -0.65 -0.80 -23.30
CA GLY A 121 -1.50 -1.00 -24.47
C GLY A 121 -1.96 0.30 -25.17
N ASP A 122 -1.86 1.45 -24.49
CA ASP A 122 -2.23 2.77 -25.04
C ASP A 122 -1.29 3.85 -24.48
N PRO A 123 -0.10 4.03 -25.08
CA PRO A 123 0.91 4.96 -24.61
C PRO A 123 0.54 6.43 -24.88
N ASP A 124 -0.38 6.69 -25.79
CA ASP A 124 -0.78 8.06 -26.18
C ASP A 124 -1.78 8.65 -25.19
N ARG A 125 -2.56 7.82 -24.51
CA ARG A 125 -3.55 8.25 -23.53
C ARG A 125 -2.94 8.41 -22.14
N ARG A 126 -3.01 9.61 -21.61
CA ARG A 126 -2.54 9.96 -20.27
C ARG A 126 -3.70 10.01 -19.29
N PHE A 127 -3.58 9.24 -18.22
CA PHE A 127 -4.48 9.29 -17.09
C PHE A 127 -3.86 10.15 -16.00
N HIS A 128 -4.63 11.07 -15.45
CA HIS A 128 -4.19 11.96 -14.39
C HIS A 128 -4.76 11.53 -13.05
N ALA A 129 -3.90 11.56 -12.03
CA ALA A 129 -4.27 11.22 -10.66
C ALA A 129 -3.43 12.02 -9.66
N THR A 130 -3.69 11.82 -8.39
CA THR A 130 -2.87 12.35 -7.29
C THR A 130 -2.36 11.20 -6.46
N LEU A 131 -1.08 11.24 -6.10
CA LEU A 131 -0.46 10.23 -5.25
C LEU A 131 -1.14 10.24 -3.88
N GLY A 132 -1.75 9.12 -3.49
CA GLY A 132 -2.49 8.99 -2.23
C GLY A 132 -1.55 8.82 -1.05
N SER A 133 -0.80 7.73 -1.04
CA SER A 133 0.11 7.40 0.06
C SER A 133 1.35 6.68 -0.46
N ILE A 134 2.39 6.68 0.36
CA ILE A 134 3.59 5.87 0.16
C ILE A 134 3.66 4.90 1.33
N GLU A 135 3.77 3.61 1.03
CA GLU A 135 3.96 2.57 2.04
C GLU A 135 5.32 2.79 2.71
N PRO A 136 5.39 2.86 4.06
CA PRO A 136 6.63 3.17 4.77
C PRO A 136 7.64 2.02 4.76
N ALA A 137 7.23 0.84 4.32
CA ALA A 137 8.06 -0.35 4.25
C ALA A 137 8.20 -0.84 2.80
N PRO A 138 9.38 -1.35 2.41
CA PRO A 138 9.58 -1.91 1.08
C PRO A 138 8.81 -3.23 0.91
N GLU A 139 8.48 -3.60 -0.31
CA GLU A 139 7.77 -4.85 -0.62
C GLU A 139 8.53 -6.09 -0.10
N SER A 140 9.86 -6.04 -0.05
CA SER A 140 10.72 -7.12 0.44
C SER A 140 10.44 -7.53 1.88
N ILE A 141 9.85 -6.65 2.70
CA ILE A 141 9.51 -7.00 4.10
C ILE A 141 8.48 -8.15 4.18
N LYS A 142 7.64 -8.33 3.17
CA LYS A 142 6.64 -9.40 3.14
C LYS A 142 7.26 -10.78 2.92
N THR A 143 8.43 -10.82 2.31
CA THR A 143 9.19 -12.05 2.02
C THR A 143 10.32 -12.30 3.00
N ASP A 144 10.55 -11.36 3.94
CA ASP A 144 11.56 -11.52 4.96
C ASP A 144 11.14 -12.58 5.98
N SER A 145 11.88 -13.67 6.03
CA SER A 145 11.64 -14.80 6.93
C SER A 145 11.73 -14.43 8.41
N SER A 146 12.37 -13.31 8.74
CA SER A 146 12.48 -12.81 10.12
C SER A 146 11.12 -12.41 10.71
N PHE A 147 10.16 -12.06 9.88
CA PHE A 147 8.80 -11.67 10.28
C PHE A 147 7.77 -12.79 10.07
N SER A 148 8.14 -13.86 9.39
CA SER A 148 7.26 -15.02 9.18
C SER A 148 7.36 -15.97 10.36
N SER A 149 6.49 -15.79 11.37
CA SER A 149 6.44 -16.64 12.58
C SER A 149 5.81 -18.02 12.36
N THR A 150 5.79 -18.52 11.14
CA THR A 150 5.36 -19.90 10.88
C THR A 150 6.58 -20.80 10.85
N SER A 151 7.01 -21.23 12.05
CA SER A 151 8.00 -22.27 12.24
C SER A 151 7.43 -23.61 11.77
N THR A 152 7.58 -23.92 10.50
CA THR A 152 7.54 -25.32 10.04
C THR A 152 8.97 -25.77 9.87
N THR A 153 9.44 -26.44 10.91
CA THR A 153 10.71 -27.17 10.92
C THR A 153 10.67 -28.23 9.86
N THR A 154 11.23 -27.97 8.70
CA THR A 154 11.61 -29.02 7.76
C THR A 154 12.99 -28.69 7.27
N SER A 155 13.94 -29.41 7.86
CA SER A 155 15.31 -29.50 7.44
C SER A 155 15.39 -30.02 6.01
N SER A 156 15.90 -29.24 5.08
CA SER A 156 16.73 -29.78 3.98
C SER A 156 17.37 -28.68 3.15
N SER A 157 18.66 -28.88 2.96
CA SER A 157 19.54 -28.44 1.87
C SER A 157 19.87 -26.96 1.76
N SER A 158 21.07 -26.68 2.19
CA SER A 158 21.96 -25.59 1.78
C SER A 158 21.92 -25.32 0.27
N SER A 159 21.10 -24.36 -0.15
CA SER A 159 21.35 -23.61 -1.36
C SER A 159 21.98 -22.30 -0.93
N SER A 160 23.23 -22.12 -1.34
CA SER A 160 23.97 -20.88 -1.24
C SER A 160 23.10 -19.71 -1.76
N SER A 161 22.50 -18.97 -0.85
CA SER A 161 21.89 -17.70 -1.18
C SER A 161 23.04 -16.74 -1.56
N SER A 162 23.29 -16.62 -2.88
CA SER A 162 23.95 -15.44 -3.39
C SER A 162 23.10 -14.25 -2.92
N THR A 163 23.63 -13.48 -1.99
CA THR A 163 23.11 -12.16 -1.63
C THR A 163 23.30 -11.24 -2.84
N THR A 164 22.49 -11.42 -3.86
CA THR A 164 22.23 -10.38 -4.82
C THR A 164 21.51 -9.30 -4.02
N SER A 165 22.18 -8.17 -3.79
CA SER A 165 21.57 -6.98 -3.22
C SER A 165 20.39 -6.62 -4.12
N SER A 166 19.20 -7.10 -3.75
CA SER A 166 17.97 -6.75 -4.45
C SER A 166 17.76 -5.25 -4.27
N ALA A 167 17.52 -4.55 -5.36
CA ALA A 167 17.20 -3.13 -5.29
C ALA A 167 15.95 -2.95 -4.42
N ILE A 168 15.99 -1.97 -3.53
CA ILE A 168 14.90 -1.68 -2.59
C ILE A 168 13.91 -0.73 -3.27
N TYR A 169 12.64 -1.14 -3.32
CA TYR A 169 11.54 -0.36 -3.86
C TYR A 169 10.48 -0.13 -2.80
N TYR A 170 9.94 1.07 -2.78
CA TYR A 170 8.80 1.47 -1.96
C TYR A 170 7.56 1.59 -2.81
N ASN A 171 6.41 1.21 -2.28
CA ASN A 171 5.15 1.30 -3.00
C ASN A 171 4.45 2.63 -2.76
N GLY A 172 4.25 3.37 -3.85
CA GLY A 172 3.29 4.46 -3.90
C GLY A 172 1.92 3.92 -4.34
N VAL A 173 0.86 4.35 -3.67
CA VAL A 173 -0.50 3.89 -3.95
C VAL A 173 -1.42 5.06 -4.23
N PHE A 174 -2.20 4.96 -5.30
CA PHE A 174 -3.23 5.93 -5.62
C PHE A 174 -4.42 5.28 -6.34
N ASN A 175 -5.58 5.89 -6.21
CA ASN A 175 -6.82 5.41 -6.80
C ASN A 175 -7.19 6.22 -8.03
N VAL A 176 -7.71 5.54 -9.02
CA VAL A 176 -8.15 6.12 -10.29
C VAL A 176 -9.56 5.63 -10.59
N ALA A 177 -10.45 6.54 -10.94
CA ALA A 177 -11.79 6.18 -11.44
C ALA A 177 -11.68 5.53 -12.82
N ASN A 178 -12.44 4.47 -13.05
CA ASN A 178 -12.47 3.69 -14.28
C ASN A 178 -13.90 3.58 -14.84
N PRO A 179 -14.54 4.72 -15.20
CA PRO A 179 -15.92 4.70 -15.67
C PRO A 179 -16.09 3.95 -16.99
N ASP A 180 -15.07 3.95 -17.83
CA ASP A 180 -15.11 3.32 -19.15
C ASP A 180 -14.74 1.83 -19.11
N GLY A 181 -14.33 1.29 -17.96
CA GLY A 181 -13.88 -0.10 -17.82
C GLY A 181 -12.61 -0.46 -18.61
N GLN A 182 -11.84 0.53 -19.06
CA GLN A 182 -10.65 0.30 -19.88
C GLN A 182 -9.43 -0.17 -19.07
N LEU A 183 -9.39 0.20 -17.80
CA LEU A 183 -8.36 -0.27 -16.89
C LEU A 183 -8.78 -1.64 -16.37
N MET A 184 -7.97 -2.66 -16.66
CA MET A 184 -8.17 -4.02 -16.16
C MET A 184 -7.22 -4.30 -15.00
N THR A 185 -7.56 -5.29 -14.19
CA THR A 185 -6.68 -5.76 -13.10
C THR A 185 -5.39 -6.36 -13.66
N TYR A 186 -4.30 -6.17 -12.95
CA TYR A 186 -2.94 -6.65 -13.33
C TYR A 186 -2.36 -6.04 -14.61
N MET A 187 -2.89 -4.93 -15.11
CA MET A 187 -2.25 -4.17 -16.18
C MET A 187 -0.98 -3.49 -15.69
N THR A 188 0.02 -3.45 -16.56
CA THR A 188 1.25 -2.69 -16.33
C THR A 188 1.06 -1.25 -16.81
N ALA A 189 1.43 -0.30 -15.96
CA ALA A 189 1.38 1.12 -16.23
C ALA A 189 2.75 1.76 -16.04
N GLU A 190 3.08 2.72 -16.88
CA GLU A 190 4.24 3.60 -16.69
C GLU A 190 3.75 4.87 -15.99
N VAL A 191 4.27 5.11 -14.78
CA VAL A 191 3.82 6.21 -13.92
C VAL A 191 4.89 7.29 -13.84
N HIS A 192 4.49 8.53 -14.10
CA HIS A 192 5.32 9.72 -13.98
C HIS A 192 4.84 10.58 -12.80
N ILE A 193 5.70 10.73 -11.81
CA ILE A 193 5.43 11.56 -10.63
C ILE A 193 6.01 12.94 -10.85
N LEU A 194 5.17 13.96 -10.78
CA LEU A 194 5.57 15.35 -10.95
C LEU A 194 6.13 15.89 -9.65
N LEU A 195 7.46 16.01 -9.56
CA LEU A 195 8.14 16.54 -8.37
C LEU A 195 7.97 18.06 -8.24
N GLY A 196 7.70 18.72 -9.36
CA GLY A 196 7.47 20.16 -9.39
C GLY A 196 7.06 20.60 -10.78
N GLU A 197 6.29 21.67 -10.85
CA GLU A 197 5.85 22.29 -12.10
C GLU A 197 6.06 23.80 -12.01
N ALA A 198 6.64 24.37 -13.04
CA ALA A 198 6.74 25.82 -13.20
C ALA A 198 6.18 26.19 -14.58
N ARG A 199 5.13 27.04 -14.59
CA ARG A 199 4.48 27.48 -15.82
C ARG A 199 4.81 28.92 -16.11
N LYS A 200 5.05 29.26 -17.42
CA LYS A 200 5.32 30.62 -17.90
C LYS A 200 6.53 31.27 -17.20
N VAL A 201 7.59 30.50 -16.98
CA VAL A 201 8.84 30.96 -16.37
C VAL A 201 9.95 31.01 -17.42
N PRO A 202 10.89 31.98 -17.32
CA PRO A 202 12.06 32.00 -18.19
C PRO A 202 12.92 30.77 -17.92
N THR A 203 13.37 30.12 -19.00
CA THR A 203 14.19 28.89 -18.89
C THR A 203 15.48 29.06 -19.69
N ILE A 204 16.55 28.47 -19.17
CA ILE A 204 17.83 28.37 -19.88
C ILE A 204 18.23 26.89 -19.99
N PRO A 205 19.02 26.52 -20.99
CA PRO A 205 19.59 25.18 -21.06
C PRO A 205 20.47 24.89 -19.84
N SER A 206 20.35 23.70 -19.24
CA SER A 206 21.17 23.33 -18.08
C SER A 206 22.67 23.33 -18.38
N SER A 207 23.06 23.12 -19.64
CA SER A 207 24.46 23.20 -20.10
C SER A 207 25.04 24.61 -20.05
N ALA A 208 24.23 25.65 -19.93
CA ALA A 208 24.69 27.03 -19.76
C ALA A 208 24.99 27.38 -18.30
N LEU A 209 24.65 26.52 -17.35
CA LEU A 209 24.95 26.70 -15.95
C LEU A 209 26.44 26.42 -15.67
N GLY A 210 27.13 27.40 -15.12
CA GLY A 210 28.50 27.23 -14.61
C GLY A 210 28.53 26.69 -13.18
N ASN A 211 29.56 27.05 -12.46
CA ASN A 211 29.77 26.58 -11.10
C ASN A 211 28.71 27.11 -10.13
N VAL A 212 28.40 26.30 -9.14
CA VAL A 212 27.54 26.66 -8.01
C VAL A 212 28.35 27.50 -7.03
N ASN A 213 27.85 28.68 -6.70
CA ASN A 213 28.44 29.52 -5.66
C ASN A 213 28.01 29.06 -4.27
N PRO A 214 28.75 29.42 -3.19
CA PRO A 214 28.41 29.06 -1.83
C PRO A 214 27.00 29.53 -1.36
N ASP A 215 26.45 30.58 -2.00
CA ASP A 215 25.11 31.13 -1.75
C ASP A 215 23.99 30.38 -2.52
N GLY A 216 24.30 29.27 -3.20
CA GLY A 216 23.37 28.46 -4.00
C GLY A 216 22.97 29.10 -5.34
N SER A 217 23.60 30.20 -5.75
CA SER A 217 23.45 30.80 -7.08
C SER A 217 24.37 30.10 -8.09
N TYR A 218 24.00 30.14 -9.35
CA TYR A 218 24.81 29.63 -10.47
C TYR A 218 25.39 30.79 -11.26
N THR A 219 26.64 30.65 -11.68
CA THR A 219 27.27 31.64 -12.57
C THR A 219 26.91 31.28 -14.02
N VAL A 220 26.35 32.24 -14.75
CA VAL A 220 25.99 32.11 -16.17
C VAL A 220 26.79 33.13 -16.97
N ARG A 221 27.23 32.72 -18.17
CA ARG A 221 27.92 33.61 -19.12
C ARG A 221 26.92 34.20 -20.10
N LEU A 222 26.85 35.50 -20.15
CA LEU A 222 25.98 36.25 -21.05
C LEU A 222 26.80 36.86 -22.16
N LEU A 223 26.24 36.91 -23.36
CA LEU A 223 26.80 37.65 -24.50
C LEU A 223 26.11 39.01 -24.56
N ASN A 224 26.86 40.08 -24.22
CA ASN A 224 26.37 41.42 -24.35
C ASN A 224 26.44 41.88 -25.80
N GLY A 225 25.62 42.88 -26.23
CA GLY A 225 25.53 43.31 -27.64
C GLY A 225 26.84 43.77 -28.28
N ALA A 226 27.92 43.92 -27.53
CA ALA A 226 29.28 44.21 -27.98
C ALA A 226 30.18 42.97 -28.05
N SER A 227 29.62 41.73 -28.06
CA SER A 227 30.37 40.46 -28.08
C SER A 227 31.24 40.22 -26.84
N ALA A 228 31.03 41.00 -25.75
CA ALA A 228 31.74 40.80 -24.50
C ALA A 228 31.04 39.73 -23.64
N LEU A 229 31.83 38.85 -23.03
CA LEU A 229 31.33 37.82 -22.12
C LEU A 229 31.21 38.44 -20.71
N GLU A 230 29.99 38.55 -20.21
CA GLU A 230 29.69 39.00 -18.85
C GLU A 230 29.32 37.76 -17.98
N LYS A 231 29.93 37.65 -16.80
CA LYS A 231 29.55 36.63 -15.82
C LYS A 231 28.49 37.25 -14.89
N ARG A 232 27.35 36.56 -14.78
CA ARG A 232 26.26 37.00 -13.90
C ARG A 232 25.79 35.84 -13.03
N ASN A 233 25.50 36.15 -11.77
CA ASN A 233 24.94 35.18 -10.85
C ASN A 233 23.42 35.12 -11.01
N VAL A 234 22.89 33.89 -11.17
CA VAL A 234 21.47 33.65 -11.34
C VAL A 234 20.96 32.67 -10.29
N ARG A 235 19.77 32.87 -9.81
CA ARG A 235 19.09 31.92 -8.93
C ARG A 235 18.21 31.03 -9.78
N ILE A 236 18.45 29.73 -9.64
CA ILE A 236 17.74 28.66 -10.36
C ILE A 236 16.64 28.07 -9.47
N GLY A 237 15.52 27.75 -10.07
CA GLY A 237 14.42 26.99 -9.44
C GLY A 237 14.48 25.53 -9.81
N LEU A 238 13.47 25.06 -10.53
CA LEU A 238 13.41 23.68 -11.01
C LEU A 238 14.45 23.45 -12.11
N ASN A 239 15.16 22.34 -12.03
CA ASN A 239 16.13 21.90 -13.02
C ASN A 239 15.91 20.44 -13.37
N ASN A 240 15.54 20.18 -14.62
CA ASN A 240 15.33 18.82 -15.14
C ASN A 240 16.55 18.27 -15.90
N LYS A 241 17.73 18.85 -15.71
CA LYS A 241 19.01 18.52 -16.38
C LYS A 241 19.07 18.87 -17.88
N ILE A 242 17.96 19.22 -18.50
CA ILE A 242 17.87 19.72 -19.88
C ILE A 242 17.66 21.23 -19.84
N ARG A 243 16.70 21.70 -19.05
CA ARG A 243 16.37 23.12 -18.87
C ARG A 243 16.30 23.43 -17.38
N ALA A 244 16.71 24.62 -17.04
CA ALA A 244 16.63 25.17 -15.70
C ALA A 244 15.76 26.43 -15.68
N GLU A 245 14.87 26.50 -14.70
CA GLU A 245 14.04 27.65 -14.42
C GLU A 245 14.91 28.77 -13.83
N VAL A 246 14.78 29.97 -14.33
CA VAL A 246 15.42 31.16 -13.77
C VAL A 246 14.44 31.92 -12.90
N LYS A 247 14.72 31.98 -11.59
CA LYS A 247 13.92 32.76 -10.64
C LYS A 247 14.31 34.23 -10.60
N SER A 248 15.60 34.51 -10.76
CA SER A 248 16.11 35.90 -10.79
C SER A 248 17.52 35.95 -11.39
N GLY A 249 17.87 37.12 -11.90
CA GLY A 249 19.22 37.39 -12.45
C GLY A 249 19.32 37.44 -13.98
N LEU A 250 18.26 37.09 -14.72
CA LEU A 250 18.19 37.19 -16.18
C LEU A 250 16.89 37.85 -16.62
N SER A 251 16.95 38.59 -17.71
CA SER A 251 15.80 39.16 -18.40
C SER A 251 15.47 38.35 -19.66
N GLU A 252 14.21 38.38 -20.07
CA GLU A 252 13.76 37.69 -21.27
C GLU A 252 14.45 38.29 -22.52
N GLY A 253 14.97 37.44 -23.40
CA GLY A 253 15.69 37.84 -24.62
C GLY A 253 17.21 37.95 -24.47
N GLU A 254 17.79 37.83 -23.28
CA GLU A 254 19.25 37.80 -23.09
C GLU A 254 19.86 36.53 -23.68
N ARG A 255 21.02 36.66 -24.33
CA ARG A 255 21.74 35.51 -24.95
C ARG A 255 22.70 34.90 -23.95
N VAL A 256 22.47 33.60 -23.67
CA VAL A 256 23.30 32.83 -22.77
C VAL A 256 24.27 31.96 -23.57
N VAL A 257 25.53 31.93 -23.17
CA VAL A 257 26.58 31.13 -23.84
C VAL A 257 26.55 29.73 -23.24
N ILE A 258 26.36 28.74 -24.10
CA ILE A 258 26.41 27.33 -23.75
C ILE A 258 27.88 26.89 -23.80
N SER A 259 28.36 26.22 -22.72
CA SER A 259 29.69 25.65 -22.70
C SER A 259 29.81 24.58 -23.81
N THR A 260 30.82 24.67 -24.64
CA THR A 260 31.11 23.64 -25.62
C THR A 260 31.58 22.35 -24.93
N PRO A 261 31.32 21.15 -25.50
CA PRO A 261 31.75 19.89 -24.90
C PRO A 261 33.24 19.79 -24.59
N GLU A 262 34.06 20.55 -25.34
CA GLU A 262 35.51 20.61 -25.20
C GLU A 262 35.99 21.24 -23.87
N GLU A 263 35.23 22.20 -23.30
CA GLU A 263 35.53 22.81 -22.00
C GLU A 263 35.12 21.91 -20.82
N ALA A 264 34.07 21.10 -21.01
CA ALA A 264 33.62 20.14 -20.00
C ALA A 264 34.60 19.00 -19.80
N GLN A 265 35.31 18.57 -20.88
CA GLN A 265 36.32 17.51 -20.81
C GLN A 265 37.62 17.96 -20.13
N LYS A 266 38.00 19.22 -20.21
CA LYS A 266 39.20 19.74 -19.52
C LYS A 266 39.10 19.80 -18.00
N GLN A 267 37.91 19.78 -17.43
CA GLN A 267 37.70 19.77 -15.98
C GLN A 267 37.76 18.36 -15.35
N THR A 268 37.72 17.28 -16.15
CA THR A 268 37.68 15.91 -15.64
C THR A 268 39.04 15.20 -15.65
N VAL A 269 40.09 15.81 -16.21
CA VAL A 269 41.45 15.25 -16.16
C VAL A 269 42.15 15.74 -14.90
N MET A 270 41.94 15.06 -13.83
CA MET A 270 42.78 15.13 -12.63
C MET A 270 44.12 14.42 -12.97
N PRO A 271 45.26 15.09 -12.83
CA PRO A 271 46.52 14.43 -13.11
C PRO A 271 46.71 13.25 -12.14
N PRO A 272 47.30 12.13 -12.62
CA PRO A 272 47.56 11.00 -11.76
C PRO A 272 48.51 11.43 -10.64
N PRO A 273 48.36 10.88 -9.43
CA PRO A 273 49.26 11.18 -8.32
C PRO A 273 50.69 10.80 -8.70
N ALA A 274 51.63 11.73 -8.53
CA ALA A 274 53.03 11.51 -8.79
C ALA A 274 53.51 10.29 -7.95
N SER A 275 54.02 9.28 -8.64
CA SER A 275 54.69 8.15 -8.00
C SER A 275 55.93 8.66 -7.31
N SER A 276 55.91 8.74 -5.97
CA SER A 276 57.10 8.94 -5.15
C SER A 276 57.95 7.67 -5.25
N GLY A 277 58.93 7.66 -6.16
CA GLY A 277 60.03 6.74 -6.11
C GLY A 277 60.91 7.17 -4.93
N GLY A 278 61.03 6.31 -3.93
CA GLY A 278 62.06 6.37 -2.90
C GLY A 278 63.18 5.38 -3.23
N PRO A 279 64.43 5.63 -2.77
CA PRO A 279 65.61 4.85 -3.13
C PRO A 279 65.63 3.46 -2.48
#